data_397032ac6e9384f0031c3e2bee021ea1
#
_entry.id   397032ac6e9384f0031c3e2bee021ea1
#
_cell.length_a   1.000
_cell.length_b   1.000
_cell.length_c   1.000
_cell.angle_alpha   90.00
_cell.angle_beta   90.00
_cell.angle_gamma   90.00
#
_symmetry.space_group_name_H-M   'P 1'
#
loop_
_entity.id
_entity.type
_entity.pdbx_description
1 polymer ?
#
loop_
_entity_poly.entity_id
_entity_poly.type
_entity_poly.pdbx_seq_one_letter_code
_entity_poly.pdbx_strand_id
1 'polypeptide(L)'
;MNRINHVRRVSIDIKIKRGIWNIVQSVFFRTLPTKLFWSWRWMLLRLFGAQVDWQSNVYSSVKIWAPWNLRMEKGTCLGPNVICYNQDLVRLKEDSTVSQYSYVCTAGHETDKQNSASDGLITAGITLERGAWVGTRAFIGMGVVVGENAIVGANAGVYKDVEANTIVGGNPAVILKKRE
;
A
#
# COMPACT_ATOMS: atom_id res chain seq x y z
N MET A 1 13.87 -1.45 16.34
CA MET A 1 12.52 -1.02 16.79
C MET A 1 11.52 -2.03 16.26
N ASN A 2 10.73 -2.67 17.13
CA ASN A 2 9.83 -3.75 16.68
C ASN A 2 8.67 -3.13 15.89
N ARG A 3 8.63 -3.37 14.56
CA ARG A 3 7.62 -2.77 13.64
C ARG A 3 6.32 -3.60 13.61
N ILE A 4 6.29 -4.75 14.26
CA ILE A 4 5.19 -5.72 14.16
C ILE A 4 4.16 -5.44 15.26
N ASN A 5 2.91 -5.29 14.86
CA ASN A 5 1.76 -5.17 15.73
C ASN A 5 0.96 -6.47 15.73
N HIS A 6 0.64 -6.99 16.90
CA HIS A 6 -0.21 -8.18 17.05
C HIS A 6 -1.67 -7.76 17.17
N VAL A 7 -2.52 -8.24 16.28
CA VAL A 7 -3.95 -7.93 16.27
C VAL A 7 -4.74 -9.16 16.69
N ARG A 8 -5.15 -9.22 17.94
CA ARG A 8 -5.92 -10.36 18.46
C ARG A 8 -7.34 -10.47 17.88
N ARG A 9 -8.03 -9.35 17.64
CA ARG A 9 -9.37 -9.30 16.99
C ARG A 9 -9.59 -7.92 16.36
N VAL A 10 -10.17 -7.91 15.17
CA VAL A 10 -10.65 -6.66 14.54
C VAL A 10 -11.92 -6.23 15.24
N SER A 11 -11.97 -4.98 15.74
CA SER A 11 -13.14 -4.43 16.46
C SER A 11 -14.38 -4.35 15.55
N ILE A 12 -15.55 -4.32 16.16
CA ILE A 12 -16.84 -4.26 15.44
C ILE A 12 -16.93 -2.95 14.64
N ASP A 13 -16.48 -1.84 15.22
CA ASP A 13 -16.50 -0.52 14.56
C ASP A 13 -15.67 -0.52 13.26
N ILE A 14 -14.51 -1.17 13.26
CA ILE A 14 -13.69 -1.32 12.04
C ILE A 14 -14.43 -2.19 11.01
N LYS A 15 -15.11 -3.24 11.44
CA LYS A 15 -15.91 -4.09 10.53
C LYS A 15 -17.03 -3.30 9.87
N ILE A 16 -17.77 -2.50 10.65
CA ILE A 16 -18.85 -1.63 10.15
C ILE A 16 -18.29 -0.59 9.18
N LYS A 17 -17.23 0.13 9.59
CA LYS A 17 -16.56 1.15 8.77
C LYS A 17 -16.07 0.57 7.45
N ARG A 18 -15.52 -0.63 7.46
CA ARG A 18 -15.14 -1.38 6.26
C ARG A 18 -16.32 -1.76 5.38
N GLY A 19 -17.42 -2.23 5.97
CA GLY A 19 -18.64 -2.56 5.23
C GLY A 19 -19.14 -1.35 4.43
N ILE A 20 -19.25 -0.19 5.10
CA ILE A 20 -19.64 1.07 4.45
C ILE A 20 -18.63 1.46 3.36
N TRP A 21 -17.33 1.40 3.66
CA TRP A 21 -16.30 1.72 2.67
C TRP A 21 -16.35 0.81 1.45
N ASN A 22 -16.57 -0.49 1.61
CA ASN A 22 -16.68 -1.43 0.51
C ASN A 22 -17.82 -1.08 -0.46
N ILE A 23 -18.97 -0.65 0.08
CA ILE A 23 -20.11 -0.18 -0.74
C ILE A 23 -19.71 1.11 -1.47
N VAL A 24 -19.19 2.10 -0.75
CA VAL A 24 -18.76 3.38 -1.32
C VAL A 24 -17.68 3.18 -2.39
N GLN A 25 -16.69 2.33 -2.11
CA GLN A 25 -15.63 2.02 -3.08
C GLN A 25 -16.18 1.38 -4.35
N SER A 26 -17.10 0.44 -4.22
CA SER A 26 -17.66 -0.29 -5.35
C SER A 26 -18.57 0.59 -6.22
N VAL A 27 -19.40 1.42 -5.60
CA VAL A 27 -20.44 2.19 -6.29
C VAL A 27 -19.94 3.59 -6.71
N PHE A 28 -19.26 4.31 -5.82
CA PHE A 28 -18.93 5.72 -6.05
C PHE A 28 -17.47 5.98 -6.41
N PHE A 29 -16.55 5.12 -6.00
CA PHE A 29 -15.13 5.33 -6.25
C PHE A 29 -14.70 4.72 -7.59
N ARG A 30 -15.17 3.50 -7.89
CA ARG A 30 -14.69 2.72 -9.04
C ARG A 30 -15.46 2.93 -10.34
N THR A 31 -16.71 3.35 -10.28
CA THR A 31 -17.58 3.48 -11.46
C THR A 31 -17.29 4.71 -12.30
N LEU A 32 -16.74 5.76 -11.70
CA LEU A 32 -16.49 7.02 -12.40
C LEU A 32 -15.15 7.01 -13.14
N PRO A 33 -15.08 7.56 -14.37
CA PRO A 33 -13.86 7.61 -15.17
C PRO A 33 -12.69 8.26 -14.43
N THR A 34 -11.51 7.65 -14.52
CA THR A 34 -10.33 8.10 -13.76
C THR A 34 -9.98 9.56 -14.04
N LYS A 35 -9.83 9.93 -15.30
CA LYS A 35 -9.28 11.24 -15.69
C LYS A 35 -10.15 12.43 -15.30
N LEU A 36 -11.48 12.26 -15.25
CA LEU A 36 -12.42 13.35 -14.98
C LEU A 36 -12.72 13.54 -13.48
N PHE A 37 -12.47 12.53 -12.65
CA PHE A 37 -12.93 12.48 -11.26
C PHE A 37 -11.81 12.23 -10.24
N TRP A 38 -10.60 12.78 -10.46
CA TRP A 38 -9.52 12.72 -9.46
C TRP A 38 -9.93 13.37 -8.14
N SER A 39 -10.51 14.58 -8.21
CA SER A 39 -10.96 15.33 -7.04
C SER A 39 -12.00 14.57 -6.23
N TRP A 40 -12.91 13.90 -6.90
CA TRP A 40 -13.93 13.07 -6.27
C TRP A 40 -13.31 11.94 -5.44
N ARG A 41 -12.30 11.26 -5.98
CA ARG A 41 -11.67 10.13 -5.30
C ARG A 41 -10.90 10.55 -4.07
N TRP A 42 -10.06 11.58 -4.13
CA TRP A 42 -9.36 12.01 -2.91
C TRP A 42 -10.34 12.65 -1.89
N MET A 43 -11.45 13.26 -2.32
CA MET A 43 -12.49 13.70 -1.40
C MET A 43 -13.13 12.52 -0.66
N LEU A 44 -13.52 11.46 -1.36
CA LEU A 44 -14.05 10.25 -0.74
C LEU A 44 -13.03 9.61 0.21
N LEU A 45 -11.77 9.49 -0.20
CA LEU A 45 -10.71 8.94 0.65
C LEU A 45 -10.54 9.75 1.93
N ARG A 46 -10.54 11.08 1.84
CA ARG A 46 -10.43 11.97 3.01
C ARG A 46 -11.65 11.86 3.93
N LEU A 47 -12.85 11.75 3.39
CA LEU A 47 -14.08 11.53 4.17
C LEU A 47 -13.98 10.26 5.02
N PHE A 48 -13.31 9.23 4.52
CA PHE A 48 -13.04 8.00 5.25
C PHE A 48 -11.73 8.00 6.05
N GLY A 49 -11.10 9.16 6.22
CA GLY A 49 -9.96 9.37 7.12
C GLY A 49 -8.57 9.18 6.48
N ALA A 50 -8.47 9.05 5.16
CA ALA A 50 -7.19 9.09 4.48
C ALA A 50 -6.57 10.50 4.52
N GLN A 51 -5.24 10.57 4.57
CA GLN A 51 -4.48 11.80 4.37
C GLN A 51 -3.89 11.77 2.96
N VAL A 52 -4.59 12.37 2.02
CA VAL A 52 -4.23 12.33 0.59
C VAL A 52 -4.05 13.76 0.09
N ASP A 53 -2.88 14.08 -0.46
CA ASP A 53 -2.64 15.37 -1.08
C ASP A 53 -3.45 15.51 -2.37
N TRP A 54 -3.89 16.73 -2.68
CA TRP A 54 -4.70 17.02 -3.86
C TRP A 54 -3.94 16.85 -5.20
N GLN A 55 -2.61 16.82 -5.17
CA GLN A 55 -1.74 16.55 -6.32
C GLN A 55 -1.40 15.06 -6.47
N SER A 56 -1.95 14.20 -5.63
CA SER A 56 -1.76 12.76 -5.75
C SER A 56 -2.79 12.12 -6.69
N ASN A 57 -2.43 10.99 -7.28
CA ASN A 57 -3.23 10.28 -8.25
C ASN A 57 -3.66 8.90 -7.73
N VAL A 58 -4.96 8.66 -7.64
CA VAL A 58 -5.51 7.33 -7.29
C VAL A 58 -6.44 6.88 -8.41
N TYR A 59 -6.04 5.83 -9.13
CA TYR A 59 -6.85 5.30 -10.23
C TYR A 59 -8.15 4.66 -9.73
N SER A 60 -9.21 4.74 -10.54
CA SER A 60 -10.54 4.22 -10.18
C SER A 60 -10.54 2.71 -9.90
N SER A 61 -9.67 1.95 -10.54
CA SER A 61 -9.56 0.51 -10.37
C SER A 61 -8.75 0.06 -9.15
N VAL A 62 -8.17 1.00 -8.39
CA VAL A 62 -7.44 0.70 -7.15
C VAL A 62 -8.39 0.10 -6.11
N LYS A 63 -7.93 -0.94 -5.41
CA LYS A 63 -8.63 -1.51 -4.25
C LYS A 63 -7.91 -1.09 -2.97
N ILE A 64 -8.57 -0.31 -2.13
CA ILE A 64 -8.05 0.16 -0.84
C ILE A 64 -8.84 -0.52 0.27
N TRP A 65 -8.15 -1.22 1.19
CA TRP A 65 -8.80 -1.95 2.27
C TRP A 65 -9.29 -1.02 3.38
N ALA A 66 -8.48 -0.02 3.77
CA ALA A 66 -8.76 0.93 4.86
C ALA A 66 -8.24 2.33 4.52
N PRO A 67 -9.08 3.25 4.00
CA PRO A 67 -8.63 4.62 3.72
C PRO A 67 -7.98 5.30 4.91
N TRP A 68 -8.48 5.09 6.13
CA TRP A 68 -7.92 5.68 7.35
C TRP A 68 -6.48 5.26 7.68
N ASN A 69 -5.98 4.22 7.03
CA ASN A 69 -4.59 3.76 7.11
C ASN A 69 -3.81 4.12 5.84
N LEU A 70 -4.18 5.18 5.12
CA LEU A 70 -3.50 5.62 3.91
C LEU A 70 -3.04 7.07 4.04
N ARG A 71 -1.76 7.30 3.77
CA ARG A 71 -1.17 8.64 3.64
C ARG A 71 -0.47 8.75 2.31
N MET A 72 -0.82 9.77 1.55
CA MET A 72 -0.24 10.06 0.24
C MET A 72 0.15 11.52 0.18
N GLU A 73 1.44 11.77 0.06
CA GLU A 73 2.00 13.10 -0.10
C GLU A 73 1.91 13.56 -1.57
N LYS A 74 2.31 14.79 -1.84
CA LYS A 74 2.29 15.43 -3.15
C LYS A 74 2.95 14.56 -4.23
N GLY A 75 2.39 14.56 -5.44
CA GLY A 75 2.96 13.87 -6.61
C GLY A 75 2.87 12.34 -6.58
N THR A 76 2.31 11.75 -5.50
CA THR A 76 2.24 10.29 -5.37
C THR A 76 1.19 9.65 -6.27
N CYS A 77 1.40 8.38 -6.62
CA CYS A 77 0.48 7.66 -7.48
C CYS A 77 0.22 6.21 -7.02
N LEU A 78 -1.06 5.84 -6.96
CA LEU A 78 -1.51 4.45 -6.97
C LEU A 78 -2.10 4.14 -8.34
N GLY A 79 -1.36 3.37 -9.13
CA GLY A 79 -1.68 3.01 -10.51
C GLY A 79 -2.87 2.07 -10.68
N PRO A 80 -3.28 1.79 -11.93
CA PRO A 80 -4.43 0.93 -12.21
C PRO A 80 -4.32 -0.45 -11.57
N ASN A 81 -5.43 -0.93 -11.00
CA ASN A 81 -5.53 -2.27 -10.40
C ASN A 81 -4.54 -2.56 -9.27
N VAL A 82 -3.94 -1.54 -8.66
CA VAL A 82 -3.16 -1.73 -7.43
C VAL A 82 -4.08 -2.22 -6.32
N ILE A 83 -3.61 -3.20 -5.57
CA ILE A 83 -4.26 -3.66 -4.35
C ILE A 83 -3.46 -3.12 -3.16
N CYS A 84 -4.07 -2.19 -2.44
CA CYS A 84 -3.55 -1.64 -1.19
C CYS A 84 -4.26 -2.34 -0.01
N TYR A 85 -3.69 -3.47 0.43
CA TYR A 85 -4.20 -4.25 1.57
C TYR A 85 -3.59 -3.69 2.87
N ASN A 86 -4.07 -2.51 3.24
CA ASN A 86 -3.51 -1.67 4.27
C ASN A 86 -4.26 -1.81 5.62
N GLN A 87 -4.14 -2.95 6.26
CA GLN A 87 -4.60 -3.13 7.65
C GLN A 87 -3.82 -2.29 8.65
N ASP A 88 -2.58 -1.96 8.32
CA ASP A 88 -1.73 -0.99 9.00
C ASP A 88 -1.39 0.16 8.03
N LEU A 89 -0.67 1.17 8.52
CA LEU A 89 -0.37 2.38 7.77
C LEU A 89 0.44 2.10 6.50
N VAL A 90 -0.07 2.58 5.37
CA VAL A 90 0.71 2.74 4.14
C VAL A 90 0.98 4.22 3.92
N ARG A 91 2.24 4.58 3.81
CA ARG A 91 2.70 5.94 3.54
C ARG A 91 3.45 5.99 2.22
N LEU A 92 2.96 6.84 1.32
CA LEU A 92 3.65 7.23 0.09
C LEU A 92 4.16 8.64 0.30
N LYS A 93 5.48 8.80 0.36
CA LYS A 93 6.12 10.12 0.41
C LYS A 93 6.23 10.74 -0.98
N GLU A 94 6.51 12.03 -1.02
CA GLU A 94 6.52 12.87 -2.22
C GLU A 94 7.07 12.15 -3.45
N ASP A 95 6.37 12.27 -4.58
CA ASP A 95 6.71 11.71 -5.90
C ASP A 95 6.89 10.18 -5.96
N SER A 96 6.53 9.45 -4.91
CA SER A 96 6.58 7.99 -4.97
C SER A 96 5.40 7.38 -5.74
N THR A 97 5.66 6.27 -6.42
CA THR A 97 4.69 5.64 -7.33
C THR A 97 4.59 4.14 -7.11
N VAL A 98 3.37 3.64 -7.05
CA VAL A 98 3.05 2.21 -7.15
C VAL A 98 2.39 1.95 -8.50
N SER A 99 3.10 1.21 -9.36
CA SER A 99 2.62 0.90 -10.71
C SER A 99 1.50 -0.14 -10.70
N GLN A 100 0.87 -0.28 -11.84
CA GLN A 100 -0.32 -1.10 -12.06
C GLN A 100 -0.14 -2.56 -11.63
N TYR A 101 -1.24 -3.15 -11.12
CA TYR A 101 -1.33 -4.54 -10.67
C TYR A 101 -0.43 -4.92 -9.49
N SER A 102 0.27 -3.96 -8.87
CA SER A 102 1.12 -4.23 -7.71
C SER A 102 0.27 -4.47 -6.46
N TYR A 103 0.83 -5.19 -5.51
CA TYR A 103 0.19 -5.53 -4.25
C TYR A 103 1.02 -4.96 -3.08
N VAL A 104 0.42 -4.09 -2.28
CA VAL A 104 1.01 -3.53 -1.05
C VAL A 104 0.28 -4.16 0.13
N CYS A 105 0.98 -4.98 0.91
CA CYS A 105 0.38 -5.82 1.94
C CYS A 105 1.00 -5.55 3.31
N THR A 106 0.27 -4.88 4.19
CA THR A 106 0.73 -4.57 5.55
C THR A 106 0.40 -5.64 6.60
N ALA A 107 -0.16 -6.79 6.17
CA ALA A 107 -0.63 -7.81 7.08
C ALA A 107 -0.11 -9.19 6.73
N GLY A 108 0.04 -10.03 7.73
CA GLY A 108 0.41 -11.44 7.62
C GLY A 108 -0.14 -12.23 8.81
N HIS A 109 0.24 -13.47 8.88
CA HIS A 109 -0.06 -14.34 10.00
C HIS A 109 1.21 -14.81 10.67
N GLU A 110 1.17 -14.95 11.99
CA GLU A 110 2.25 -15.54 12.74
C GLU A 110 2.31 -17.04 12.42
N THR A 111 3.48 -17.50 11.99
CA THR A 111 3.72 -18.92 11.70
C THR A 111 4.57 -19.49 12.84
N ASP A 112 3.95 -19.85 13.95
CA ASP A 112 4.66 -20.60 14.97
C ASP A 112 4.67 -22.10 14.61
N LYS A 113 5.76 -22.78 15.02
CA LYS A 113 6.01 -24.19 14.65
C LYS A 113 4.96 -25.18 15.19
N GLN A 114 4.08 -24.77 16.09
CA GLN A 114 3.11 -25.62 16.77
C GLN A 114 1.65 -25.37 16.39
N ASN A 115 1.32 -24.23 15.79
CA ASN A 115 -0.06 -23.87 15.48
C ASN A 115 -0.21 -23.47 14.02
N SER A 116 -1.29 -23.91 13.40
CA SER A 116 -1.65 -23.55 12.04
C SER A 116 -1.90 -22.04 11.92
N ALA A 117 -1.77 -21.50 10.73
CA ALA A 117 -1.90 -20.08 10.34
C ALA A 117 -3.17 -19.32 10.81
N SER A 118 -3.92 -19.88 11.76
CA SER A 118 -5.15 -19.28 12.31
C SER A 118 -4.91 -18.38 13.53
N ASP A 119 -3.76 -18.44 14.17
CA ASP A 119 -3.55 -17.79 15.47
C ASP A 119 -2.68 -16.54 15.35
N GLY A 120 -3.32 -15.42 15.10
CA GLY A 120 -2.72 -14.11 15.23
C GLY A 120 -2.46 -13.41 13.89
N LEU A 121 -3.29 -12.45 13.60
CA LEU A 121 -3.01 -11.46 12.56
C LEU A 121 -1.87 -10.55 13.05
N ILE A 122 -0.83 -10.45 12.28
CA ILE A 122 0.26 -9.49 12.51
C ILE A 122 0.24 -8.42 11.43
N THR A 123 0.56 -7.19 11.81
CA THR A 123 0.61 -6.07 10.87
C THR A 123 1.87 -5.24 11.07
N ALA A 124 2.37 -4.66 10.00
CA ALA A 124 3.43 -3.67 10.04
C ALA A 124 3.28 -2.70 8.87
N GLY A 125 3.39 -1.40 9.16
CA GLY A 125 3.23 -0.35 8.16
C GLY A 125 4.28 -0.42 7.06
N ILE A 126 3.91 0.06 5.87
CA ILE A 126 4.82 0.16 4.71
C ILE A 126 5.05 1.64 4.40
N THR A 127 6.29 1.98 4.10
CA THR A 127 6.65 3.33 3.65
C THR A 127 7.39 3.26 2.32
N LEU A 128 6.91 4.03 1.36
CA LEU A 128 7.67 4.39 0.18
C LEU A 128 8.25 5.77 0.40
N GLU A 129 9.57 5.89 0.42
CA GLU A 129 10.27 7.15 0.58
C GLU A 129 10.16 8.00 -0.70
N ARG A 130 10.64 9.25 -0.64
CA ARG A 130 10.55 10.21 -1.75
C ARG A 130 11.11 9.62 -3.04
N GLY A 131 10.37 9.77 -4.14
CA GLY A 131 10.78 9.30 -5.46
C GLY A 131 10.89 7.77 -5.60
N ALA A 132 10.50 6.99 -4.60
CA ALA A 132 10.51 5.53 -4.69
C ALA A 132 9.51 5.04 -5.75
N TRP A 133 9.94 4.08 -6.55
CA TRP A 133 9.09 3.54 -7.61
C TRP A 133 8.92 2.02 -7.50
N VAL A 134 7.71 1.58 -7.34
CA VAL A 134 7.32 0.16 -7.36
C VAL A 134 6.82 -0.19 -8.77
N GLY A 135 7.57 -1.06 -9.46
CA GLY A 135 7.26 -1.55 -10.80
C GLY A 135 6.00 -2.41 -10.84
N THR A 136 5.52 -2.66 -12.06
CA THR A 136 4.26 -3.40 -12.29
C THR A 136 4.27 -4.79 -11.68
N ARG A 137 3.14 -5.21 -11.07
CA ARG A 137 2.95 -6.54 -10.46
C ARG A 137 3.94 -6.89 -9.35
N ALA A 138 4.63 -5.91 -8.78
CA ALA A 138 5.48 -6.17 -7.63
C ALA A 138 4.65 -6.38 -6.35
N PHE A 139 5.17 -7.19 -5.45
CA PHE A 139 4.63 -7.40 -4.12
C PHE A 139 5.52 -6.71 -3.09
N ILE A 140 4.92 -5.87 -2.23
CA ILE A 140 5.58 -5.23 -1.10
C ILE A 140 4.98 -5.80 0.18
N GLY A 141 5.81 -6.51 0.94
CA GLY A 141 5.43 -7.15 2.19
C GLY A 141 5.36 -6.19 3.37
N MET A 142 4.75 -6.65 4.45
CA MET A 142 4.57 -5.86 5.67
C MET A 142 5.90 -5.39 6.26
N GLY A 143 5.91 -4.18 6.81
CA GLY A 143 7.04 -3.58 7.50
C GLY A 143 8.14 -3.02 6.59
N VAL A 144 8.02 -3.18 5.27
CA VAL A 144 9.04 -2.76 4.32
C VAL A 144 9.08 -1.24 4.18
N VAL A 145 10.30 -0.71 4.18
CA VAL A 145 10.63 0.64 3.73
C VAL A 145 11.33 0.56 2.39
N VAL A 146 10.74 1.16 1.36
CA VAL A 146 11.41 1.35 0.07
C VAL A 146 12.09 2.71 0.12
N GLY A 147 13.42 2.69 0.11
CA GLY A 147 14.26 3.87 0.30
C GLY A 147 14.09 4.94 -0.78
N GLU A 148 14.60 6.13 -0.49
CA GLU A 148 14.52 7.29 -1.39
C GLU A 148 15.10 6.96 -2.77
N ASN A 149 14.35 7.33 -3.83
CA ASN A 149 14.71 7.06 -5.22
C ASN A 149 14.99 5.58 -5.56
N ALA A 150 14.64 4.65 -4.69
CA ALA A 150 14.80 3.24 -5.00
C ALA A 150 13.75 2.77 -6.03
N ILE A 151 14.13 1.80 -6.83
CA ILE A 151 13.25 1.18 -7.83
C ILE A 151 13.08 -0.31 -7.51
N VAL A 152 11.85 -0.71 -7.33
CA VAL A 152 11.46 -2.12 -7.28
C VAL A 152 11.07 -2.56 -8.68
N GLY A 153 11.80 -3.51 -9.24
CA GLY A 153 11.54 -4.05 -10.57
C GLY A 153 10.17 -4.72 -10.70
N ALA A 154 9.70 -4.85 -11.93
CA ALA A 154 8.44 -5.53 -12.21
C ALA A 154 8.47 -6.99 -11.72
N ASN A 155 7.33 -7.49 -11.22
CA ASN A 155 7.15 -8.83 -10.64
C ASN A 155 8.08 -9.17 -9.45
N ALA A 156 8.73 -8.18 -8.83
CA ALA A 156 9.58 -8.41 -7.67
C ALA A 156 8.77 -8.69 -6.40
N GLY A 157 9.29 -9.59 -5.55
CA GLY A 157 8.76 -9.86 -4.21
C GLY A 157 9.65 -9.25 -3.14
N VAL A 158 9.23 -8.15 -2.52
CA VAL A 158 10.02 -7.39 -1.54
C VAL A 158 9.55 -7.70 -0.13
N TYR A 159 10.43 -8.31 0.68
CA TYR A 159 10.15 -8.71 2.06
C TYR A 159 11.11 -8.08 3.08
N LYS A 160 12.07 -7.29 2.61
CA LYS A 160 13.03 -6.55 3.43
C LYS A 160 13.14 -5.12 2.94
N ASP A 161 13.62 -4.23 3.78
CA ASP A 161 13.88 -2.84 3.41
C ASP A 161 14.77 -2.76 2.18
N VAL A 162 14.48 -1.79 1.30
CA VAL A 162 15.27 -1.49 0.10
C VAL A 162 16.07 -0.22 0.36
N GLU A 163 17.37 -0.30 0.14
CA GLU A 163 18.27 0.85 0.32
C GLU A 163 17.91 1.98 -0.66
N ALA A 164 18.16 3.23 -0.23
CA ALA A 164 18.01 4.38 -1.11
C ALA A 164 18.92 4.27 -2.34
N ASN A 165 18.46 4.84 -3.46
CA ASN A 165 19.20 4.87 -4.72
C ASN A 165 19.63 3.47 -5.22
N THR A 166 18.80 2.44 -5.01
CA THR A 166 19.04 1.09 -5.52
C THR A 166 17.92 0.62 -6.46
N ILE A 167 18.25 -0.29 -7.33
CA ILE A 167 17.30 -1.05 -8.13
C ILE A 167 17.32 -2.48 -7.62
N VAL A 168 16.15 -2.98 -7.20
CA VAL A 168 15.99 -4.36 -6.75
C VAL A 168 15.04 -5.12 -7.69
N GLY A 169 15.21 -6.44 -7.79
CA GLY A 169 14.34 -7.29 -8.60
C GLY A 169 14.43 -8.76 -8.19
N GLY A 170 13.51 -9.56 -8.73
CA GLY A 170 13.38 -10.97 -8.38
C GLY A 170 12.43 -11.24 -7.22
N ASN A 171 12.23 -12.53 -6.87
CA ASN A 171 11.43 -12.97 -5.74
C ASN A 171 12.14 -14.14 -5.03
N PRO A 172 12.74 -13.94 -3.83
CA PRO A 172 12.82 -12.65 -3.12
C PRO A 172 13.66 -11.61 -3.86
N ALA A 173 13.35 -10.33 -3.71
CA ALA A 173 14.06 -9.25 -4.36
C ALA A 173 15.49 -9.11 -3.83
N VAL A 174 16.43 -8.94 -4.74
CA VAL A 174 17.85 -8.68 -4.48
C VAL A 174 18.31 -7.41 -5.19
N ILE A 175 19.39 -6.81 -4.73
CA ILE A 175 19.95 -5.61 -5.37
C ILE A 175 20.51 -6.01 -6.74
N LEU A 176 20.05 -5.35 -7.79
CA LEU A 176 20.51 -5.51 -9.17
C LEU A 176 21.53 -4.44 -9.53
N LYS A 177 21.31 -3.20 -9.06
CA LYS A 177 22.17 -2.06 -9.40
C LYS A 177 22.00 -0.94 -8.35
N LYS A 178 23.08 -0.20 -8.08
CA LYS A 178 23.01 1.12 -7.43
C LYS A 178 22.79 2.19 -8.49
N ARG A 179 21.99 3.20 -8.16
CA ARG A 179 21.78 4.39 -9.00
C ARG A 179 22.79 5.45 -8.58
N GLU A 180 23.41 6.03 -9.54
CA GLU A 180 24.29 7.20 -9.38
C GLU A 180 23.46 8.47 -9.24
#